data_8908be19fe972eed4d7a5e8978b7450c
#
_entry.id   8908be19fe972eed4d7a5e8978b7450c
#
_cell.length_a   1.000
_cell.length_b   1.000
_cell.length_c   1.000
_cell.angle_alpha   90.00
_cell.angle_beta   90.00
_cell.angle_gamma   90.00
#
_symmetry.space_group_name_H-M   'P 1'
#
loop_
_entity.id
_entity.type
_entity.pdbx_description
1 polymer ?
#
loop_
_entity_poly.entity_id
_entity_poly.type
_entity_poly.pdbx_seq_one_letter_code
_entity_poly.pdbx_strand_id
1 'polypeptide(L)'
;MVHVEICAGQFVVVVGLGGRAQVESSNGGAHPISLVTPAADPSSGQSPWTTAPRPSLSRVSFVGLGTIVNMATVLVGAVVGLVIGQRLSESTRTTITQVLALCTVVMAGTSLMPLLRDPLRSAVPGGAVFVLVIVALVIGTGVGAGIRLEDRTEQFAAWLRRRFVRGEEGGSEARARFINAFVTTTLLYCIGPMAILGPIQEALGQGSQLLLVKAVLDGIASIAFASSLGVGVAATAVMIGLYQGTWTLLGLVAGTWLTPAQVDVVSVTGGVILLGLAVRLLGAVEVRVGDMVPALVVAPALLGLVGWLS
;
A
#
# COMPACT_ATOMS: atom_id res chain seq x y z
N MET A 1 3.80 -19.19 16.04
CA MET A 1 4.27 -18.71 14.72
C MET A 1 3.69 -19.67 13.69
N VAL A 2 2.81 -19.21 12.83
CA VAL A 2 2.18 -20.06 11.80
C VAL A 2 3.00 -19.92 10.54
N HIS A 3 3.64 -20.98 10.06
CA HIS A 3 4.28 -21.04 8.75
C HIS A 3 3.38 -21.85 7.82
N VAL A 4 3.09 -21.28 6.65
CA VAL A 4 2.40 -21.97 5.56
C VAL A 4 3.43 -22.21 4.46
N GLU A 5 3.73 -23.47 4.19
CA GLU A 5 4.56 -23.86 3.04
C GLU A 5 3.70 -24.64 2.05
N ILE A 6 3.89 -24.33 0.75
CA ILE A 6 3.25 -25.04 -0.35
C ILE A 6 4.32 -25.91 -0.99
N CYS A 7 4.30 -27.21 -0.74
CA CYS A 7 5.09 -28.19 -1.45
C CYS A 7 4.18 -29.15 -2.22
N ALA A 8 4.42 -29.29 -3.50
CA ALA A 8 3.83 -30.30 -4.39
C ALA A 8 2.28 -30.38 -4.39
N GLY A 9 1.60 -29.23 -4.35
CA GLY A 9 0.13 -29.20 -4.54
C GLY A 9 -0.71 -29.59 -3.33
N GLN A 10 -0.12 -29.74 -2.14
CA GLN A 10 -0.84 -29.95 -0.89
C GLN A 10 -0.61 -28.80 0.09
N PHE A 11 -1.69 -28.34 0.73
CA PHE A 11 -1.61 -27.36 1.81
C PHE A 11 -1.22 -28.07 3.12
N VAL A 12 -0.06 -27.72 3.68
CA VAL A 12 0.37 -28.18 5.01
C VAL A 12 0.41 -26.96 5.94
N VAL A 13 -0.46 -26.95 6.94
CA VAL A 13 -0.45 -25.92 7.99
C VAL A 13 0.29 -26.45 9.18
N VAL A 14 1.45 -25.85 9.50
CA VAL A 14 2.21 -26.20 10.73
C VAL A 14 1.90 -25.15 11.80
N VAL A 15 1.18 -25.56 12.84
CA VAL A 15 0.91 -24.74 14.02
C VAL A 15 1.89 -25.14 15.12
N GLY A 16 2.88 -24.29 15.39
CA GLY A 16 3.83 -24.48 16.49
C GLY A 16 3.26 -23.92 17.79
N LEU A 17 2.77 -24.78 18.66
CA LEU A 17 2.51 -24.50 20.08
C LEU A 17 3.58 -25.22 20.92
N GLY A 18 4.47 -24.41 21.50
CA GLY A 18 5.37 -24.80 22.60
C GLY A 18 5.84 -26.26 22.64
N GLY A 19 6.86 -26.64 21.89
CA GLY A 19 7.69 -27.81 22.13
C GLY A 19 7.25 -29.16 21.53
N ARG A 20 6.11 -29.25 20.85
CA ARG A 20 5.74 -30.44 20.03
C ARG A 20 4.90 -30.01 18.84
N ALA A 21 5.41 -30.25 17.65
CA ALA A 21 4.65 -30.07 16.42
C ALA A 21 3.75 -31.29 16.19
N GLN A 22 2.43 -31.09 16.06
CA GLN A 22 1.51 -32.09 15.54
C GLN A 22 1.13 -31.70 14.10
N VAL A 23 1.26 -32.65 13.20
CA VAL A 23 0.82 -32.49 11.79
C VAL A 23 -0.49 -33.27 11.67
N GLU A 24 -1.58 -32.54 11.41
CA GLU A 24 -2.87 -33.15 11.13
C GLU A 24 -3.05 -33.25 9.62
N SER A 25 -3.08 -34.49 9.10
CA SER A 25 -3.34 -34.79 7.71
C SER A 25 -4.85 -34.98 7.51
N SER A 26 -5.43 -34.35 6.52
CA SER A 26 -6.86 -34.40 6.22
C SER A 26 -7.36 -35.75 5.67
N ASN A 27 -6.54 -36.80 5.63
CA ASN A 27 -6.93 -38.14 5.27
C ASN A 27 -6.65 -39.09 6.45
N GLY A 28 -7.63 -39.31 7.26
CA GLY A 28 -7.97 -40.25 8.30
C GLY A 28 -7.06 -41.46 8.61
N GLY A 29 -5.75 -41.32 8.61
CA GLY A 29 -4.82 -42.38 8.99
C GLY A 29 -3.61 -41.78 9.71
N ALA A 30 -3.54 -41.92 11.04
CA ALA A 30 -2.39 -41.53 11.83
C ALA A 30 -1.25 -42.52 11.66
N HIS A 31 -0.23 -42.18 10.88
CA HIS A 31 1.06 -42.86 10.92
C HIS A 31 2.07 -41.96 11.64
N PRO A 32 2.85 -42.47 12.60
CA PRO A 32 3.87 -41.69 13.27
C PRO A 32 5.02 -41.40 12.29
N ILE A 33 5.17 -40.14 11.88
CA ILE A 33 6.33 -39.69 11.14
C ILE A 33 7.41 -39.31 12.13
N SER A 34 8.49 -40.11 12.15
CA SER A 34 9.69 -39.78 12.90
C SER A 34 10.43 -38.64 12.19
N LEU A 35 10.37 -37.45 12.77
CA LEU A 35 11.23 -36.34 12.35
C LEU A 35 12.66 -36.65 12.79
N VAL A 36 13.51 -37.00 11.83
CA VAL A 36 14.96 -37.02 12.01
C VAL A 36 15.43 -35.58 12.14
N THR A 37 15.59 -35.09 13.35
CA THR A 37 16.33 -33.87 13.62
C THR A 37 17.82 -34.16 13.43
N PRO A 38 18.55 -33.40 12.59
CA PRO A 38 20.02 -33.51 12.59
C PRO A 38 20.53 -33.19 13.99
N ALA A 39 21.35 -34.07 14.55
CA ALA A 39 21.96 -33.86 15.84
C ALA A 39 22.79 -32.59 15.83
N ALA A 40 22.43 -31.61 16.66
CA ALA A 40 23.23 -30.42 16.85
C ALA A 40 24.54 -30.82 17.54
N ASP A 41 25.66 -30.45 16.94
CA ASP A 41 26.98 -30.57 17.57
C ASP A 41 27.06 -29.52 18.70
N PRO A 42 27.09 -29.94 19.96
CA PRO A 42 27.08 -29.01 21.09
C PRO A 42 28.35 -28.19 21.23
N SER A 43 29.38 -28.48 20.42
CA SER A 43 30.67 -27.77 20.48
C SER A 43 30.77 -26.56 19.57
N SER A 44 29.81 -26.36 18.62
CA SER A 44 29.95 -25.34 17.60
C SER A 44 29.25 -23.99 17.91
N GLY A 45 28.40 -23.90 18.91
CA GLY A 45 27.69 -22.67 19.30
C GLY A 45 26.86 -22.03 18.15
N GLN A 46 26.78 -22.69 17.00
CA GLN A 46 26.07 -22.17 15.81
C GLN A 46 24.79 -22.97 15.57
N SER A 47 23.68 -22.28 15.46
CA SER A 47 22.41 -22.90 15.10
C SER A 47 22.48 -23.37 13.63
N PRO A 48 21.95 -24.56 13.30
CA PRO A 48 21.95 -25.11 11.93
C PRO A 48 21.23 -24.24 10.88
N TRP A 49 20.52 -23.22 11.32
CA TRP A 49 19.69 -22.35 10.47
C TRP A 49 20.36 -21.04 10.04
N THR A 50 21.62 -20.80 10.45
CA THR A 50 22.32 -19.52 10.20
C THR A 50 23.14 -19.45 8.94
N THR A 51 23.23 -20.51 8.13
CA THR A 51 24.13 -20.58 6.96
C THR A 51 23.43 -20.79 5.61
N ALA A 52 22.19 -20.38 5.43
CA ALA A 52 21.72 -20.19 4.06
C ALA A 52 22.41 -18.93 3.49
N PRO A 53 23.27 -19.05 2.42
CA PRO A 53 23.81 -17.87 1.78
C PRO A 53 22.64 -17.08 1.22
N ARG A 54 22.38 -15.89 1.81
CA ARG A 54 21.46 -14.94 1.21
C ARG A 54 22.00 -14.61 -0.15
N PRO A 55 21.24 -14.80 -1.25
CA PRO A 55 21.69 -14.36 -2.55
C PRO A 55 22.00 -12.87 -2.44
N SER A 56 23.26 -12.52 -2.53
CA SER A 56 23.72 -11.16 -2.69
C SER A 56 23.33 -10.71 -4.10
N LEU A 57 22.07 -10.29 -4.26
CA LEU A 57 21.72 -9.44 -5.38
C LEU A 57 22.61 -8.22 -5.24
N SER A 58 23.60 -8.13 -6.12
CA SER A 58 24.54 -7.02 -6.21
C SER A 58 23.79 -5.71 -6.12
N ARG A 59 24.07 -4.94 -5.06
CA ARG A 59 23.40 -3.70 -4.74
C ARG A 59 23.74 -2.63 -5.78
N VAL A 60 22.99 -2.58 -6.86
CA VAL A 60 22.82 -1.33 -7.60
C VAL A 60 21.68 -0.59 -6.88
N SER A 61 21.96 -0.03 -5.73
CA SER A 61 20.99 0.79 -5.02
C SER A 61 21.53 2.22 -4.95
N PHE A 62 21.11 3.04 -5.90
CA PHE A 62 21.16 4.48 -5.70
C PHE A 62 19.84 4.93 -5.05
N VAL A 63 19.89 5.98 -4.27
CA VAL A 63 18.71 6.54 -3.61
C VAL A 63 17.69 6.97 -4.67
N GLY A 64 16.43 6.49 -4.57
CA GLY A 64 15.36 6.73 -5.53
C GLY A 64 15.15 5.60 -6.56
N LEU A 65 15.99 4.54 -6.54
CA LEU A 65 15.81 3.39 -7.45
C LEU A 65 14.41 2.78 -7.32
N GLY A 66 13.95 2.52 -6.10
CA GLY A 66 12.65 1.91 -5.85
C GLY A 66 11.50 2.77 -6.37
N THR A 67 11.60 4.09 -6.21
CA THR A 67 10.62 5.04 -6.77
C THR A 67 10.60 4.99 -8.30
N ILE A 68 11.78 4.99 -8.95
CA ILE A 68 11.87 4.89 -10.41
C ILE A 68 11.30 3.58 -10.92
N VAL A 69 11.62 2.46 -10.25
CA VAL A 69 11.06 1.15 -10.60
C VAL A 69 9.54 1.15 -10.43
N ASN A 70 9.01 1.75 -9.37
CA ASN A 70 7.56 1.85 -9.16
C ASN A 70 6.89 2.67 -10.26
N MET A 71 7.44 3.82 -10.62
CA MET A 71 6.95 4.61 -11.76
C MET A 71 6.95 3.80 -13.07
N ALA A 72 8.04 3.09 -13.34
CA ALA A 72 8.18 2.27 -14.55
C ALA A 72 7.17 1.12 -14.59
N THR A 73 6.97 0.40 -13.50
CA THR A 73 6.01 -0.72 -13.44
C THR A 73 4.56 -0.23 -13.57
N VAL A 74 4.22 0.92 -13.00
CA VAL A 74 2.90 1.55 -13.18
C VAL A 74 2.68 1.97 -14.64
N LEU A 75 3.69 2.56 -15.29
CA LEU A 75 3.60 2.93 -16.72
C LEU A 75 3.44 1.68 -17.60
N VAL A 76 4.27 0.66 -17.40
CA VAL A 76 4.19 -0.60 -18.15
C VAL A 76 2.83 -1.28 -17.90
N GLY A 77 2.40 -1.37 -16.64
CA GLY A 77 1.11 -1.92 -16.27
C GLY A 77 -0.04 -1.15 -16.92
N ALA A 78 0.02 0.19 -16.93
CA ALA A 78 -0.99 1.02 -17.58
C ALA A 78 -1.04 0.79 -19.10
N VAL A 79 0.11 0.70 -19.77
CA VAL A 79 0.16 0.40 -21.22
C VAL A 79 -0.46 -0.96 -21.52
N VAL A 80 -0.07 -2.00 -20.78
CA VAL A 80 -0.64 -3.35 -20.93
C VAL A 80 -2.15 -3.33 -20.68
N GLY A 81 -2.58 -2.66 -19.60
CA GLY A 81 -4.00 -2.51 -19.24
C GLY A 81 -4.80 -1.78 -20.32
N LEU A 82 -4.25 -0.74 -20.93
CA LEU A 82 -4.91 -0.02 -22.03
C LEU A 82 -5.11 -0.90 -23.27
N VAL A 83 -4.09 -1.68 -23.64
CA VAL A 83 -4.19 -2.63 -24.77
C VAL A 83 -5.27 -3.67 -24.52
N ILE A 84 -5.31 -4.26 -23.33
CA ILE A 84 -6.33 -5.21 -22.93
C ILE A 84 -7.70 -4.53 -22.89
N GLY A 85 -7.78 -3.33 -22.31
CA GLY A 85 -9.01 -2.57 -22.14
C GLY A 85 -9.72 -2.23 -23.44
N GLN A 86 -9.00 -2.03 -24.54
CA GLN A 86 -9.60 -1.78 -25.86
C GLN A 86 -10.50 -2.92 -26.35
N ARG A 87 -10.27 -4.14 -25.86
CA ARG A 87 -11.03 -5.33 -26.22
C ARG A 87 -12.17 -5.66 -25.25
N LEU A 88 -12.29 -4.92 -24.16
CA LEU A 88 -13.29 -5.17 -23.11
C LEU A 88 -14.59 -4.46 -23.42
N SER A 89 -15.71 -5.17 -23.21
CA SER A 89 -17.05 -4.57 -23.23
C SER A 89 -17.24 -3.62 -22.03
N GLU A 90 -18.16 -2.67 -22.13
CA GLU A 90 -18.48 -1.74 -21.04
C GLU A 90 -18.92 -2.49 -19.77
N SER A 91 -19.74 -3.53 -19.92
CA SER A 91 -20.13 -4.40 -18.80
C SER A 91 -18.93 -5.03 -18.10
N THR A 92 -17.95 -5.53 -18.88
CA THR A 92 -16.73 -6.14 -18.32
C THR A 92 -15.88 -5.09 -17.57
N ARG A 93 -15.76 -3.88 -18.10
CA ARG A 93 -15.03 -2.78 -17.41
C ARG A 93 -15.69 -2.41 -16.09
N THR A 94 -17.04 -2.32 -16.08
CA THR A 94 -17.79 -2.05 -14.86
C THR A 94 -17.57 -3.15 -13.82
N THR A 95 -17.64 -4.43 -14.23
CA THR A 95 -17.38 -5.56 -13.34
C THR A 95 -15.96 -5.54 -12.79
N ILE A 96 -14.94 -5.26 -13.62
CA ILE A 96 -13.55 -5.11 -13.17
C ILE A 96 -13.43 -3.99 -12.14
N THR A 97 -14.06 -2.83 -12.38
CA THR A 97 -14.03 -1.71 -11.42
C THR A 97 -14.66 -2.09 -10.08
N GLN A 98 -15.77 -2.84 -10.09
CA GLN A 98 -16.38 -3.35 -8.87
C GLN A 98 -15.48 -4.33 -8.12
N VAL A 99 -14.81 -5.25 -8.83
CA VAL A 99 -13.83 -6.16 -8.22
C VAL A 99 -12.66 -5.37 -7.61
N LEU A 100 -12.16 -4.35 -8.31
CA LEU A 100 -11.10 -3.46 -7.79
C LEU A 100 -11.55 -2.70 -6.53
N ALA A 101 -12.81 -2.27 -6.48
CA ALA A 101 -13.38 -1.67 -5.29
C ALA A 101 -13.37 -2.65 -4.10
N LEU A 102 -13.78 -3.91 -4.32
CA LEU A 102 -13.72 -4.95 -3.29
C LEU A 102 -12.28 -5.25 -2.85
N CYS A 103 -11.33 -5.32 -3.78
CA CYS A 103 -9.91 -5.45 -3.44
C CYS A 103 -9.44 -4.25 -2.59
N THR A 104 -9.91 -3.03 -2.89
CA THR A 104 -9.59 -1.83 -2.09
C THR A 104 -10.16 -1.94 -0.67
N VAL A 105 -11.35 -2.53 -0.49
CA VAL A 105 -11.89 -2.84 0.86
C VAL A 105 -10.97 -3.79 1.62
N VAL A 106 -10.48 -4.85 0.97
CA VAL A 106 -9.54 -5.79 1.59
C VAL A 106 -8.23 -5.07 1.99
N MET A 107 -7.69 -4.22 1.11
CA MET A 107 -6.50 -3.40 1.42
C MET A 107 -6.77 -2.44 2.59
N ALA A 108 -7.92 -1.80 2.63
CA ALA A 108 -8.34 -0.98 3.75
C ALA A 108 -8.38 -1.79 5.05
N GLY A 109 -8.98 -2.97 5.02
CA GLY A 109 -9.02 -3.89 6.18
C GLY A 109 -7.63 -4.26 6.69
N THR A 110 -6.68 -4.58 5.79
CA THR A 110 -5.29 -4.85 6.20
C THR A 110 -4.61 -3.63 6.79
N SER A 111 -4.90 -2.43 6.30
CA SER A 111 -4.38 -1.16 6.83
C SER A 111 -4.95 -0.81 8.21
N LEU A 112 -6.08 -1.38 8.61
CA LEU A 112 -6.67 -1.22 9.93
C LEU A 112 -6.12 -2.22 10.98
N MET A 113 -5.38 -3.26 10.57
CA MET A 113 -4.83 -4.27 11.48
C MET A 113 -3.96 -3.71 12.61
N PRO A 114 -3.19 -2.61 12.45
CA PRO A 114 -2.45 -2.02 13.56
C PRO A 114 -3.30 -1.58 14.75
N LEU A 115 -4.60 -1.32 14.57
CA LEU A 115 -5.53 -1.06 15.69
C LEU A 115 -5.56 -2.20 16.73
N LEU A 116 -5.23 -3.42 16.30
CA LEU A 116 -5.25 -4.61 17.15
C LEU A 116 -3.89 -4.92 17.78
N ARG A 117 -2.83 -4.15 17.43
CA ARG A 117 -1.45 -4.38 17.85
C ARG A 117 -1.04 -3.48 19.02
N ASP A 118 -0.17 -3.99 19.87
CA ASP A 118 0.28 -3.32 21.11
C ASP A 118 1.01 -1.98 20.89
N PRO A 119 1.90 -1.78 19.90
CA PRO A 119 2.63 -0.51 19.77
C PRO A 119 1.73 0.71 19.65
N LEU A 120 0.62 0.60 18.93
CA LEU A 120 -0.32 1.71 18.75
C LEU A 120 -1.27 1.84 19.94
N ARG A 121 -1.73 0.71 20.51
CA ARG A 121 -2.66 0.71 21.66
C ARG A 121 -2.02 1.25 22.93
N SER A 122 -0.75 0.98 23.14
CA SER A 122 0.01 1.47 24.31
C SER A 122 0.43 2.93 24.16
N ALA A 123 0.50 3.46 22.93
CA ALA A 123 0.90 4.84 22.67
C ALA A 123 -0.17 5.88 23.02
N VAL A 124 -1.43 5.44 23.23
CA VAL A 124 -2.54 6.37 23.56
C VAL A 124 -3.18 5.93 24.88
N PRO A 125 -3.29 6.84 25.88
CA PRO A 125 -3.93 6.54 27.17
C PRO A 125 -5.35 5.99 26.99
N GLY A 126 -5.69 4.96 27.75
CA GLY A 126 -7.01 4.33 27.73
C GLY A 126 -7.40 3.66 26.41
N GLY A 127 -6.45 3.44 25.48
CA GLY A 127 -6.73 2.78 24.22
C GLY A 127 -7.60 3.60 23.25
N ALA A 128 -7.67 4.93 23.42
CA ALA A 128 -8.50 5.84 22.63
C ALA A 128 -7.95 6.13 21.22
N VAL A 129 -7.19 5.18 20.63
CA VAL A 129 -6.61 5.32 19.28
C VAL A 129 -7.68 5.62 18.23
N PHE A 130 -8.84 4.97 18.34
CA PHE A 130 -9.94 5.17 17.39
C PHE A 130 -10.48 6.62 17.45
N VAL A 131 -10.57 7.19 18.65
CA VAL A 131 -10.97 8.61 18.83
C VAL A 131 -9.93 9.53 18.18
N LEU A 132 -8.63 9.27 18.38
CA LEU A 132 -7.55 10.03 17.76
C LEU A 132 -7.66 10.01 16.23
N VAL A 133 -7.92 8.84 15.65
CA VAL A 133 -8.09 8.68 14.19
C VAL A 133 -9.31 9.46 13.69
N ILE A 134 -10.45 9.41 14.41
CA ILE A 134 -11.65 10.20 14.06
C ILE A 134 -11.34 11.70 14.10
N VAL A 135 -10.70 12.18 15.16
CA VAL A 135 -10.32 13.58 15.30
C VAL A 135 -9.37 14.00 14.19
N ALA A 136 -8.37 13.15 13.87
CA ALA A 136 -7.45 13.40 12.76
C ALA A 136 -8.16 13.49 11.41
N LEU A 137 -9.13 12.59 11.16
CA LEU A 137 -9.94 12.61 9.94
C LEU A 137 -10.79 13.87 9.85
N VAL A 138 -11.47 14.26 10.93
CA VAL A 138 -12.31 15.48 10.95
C VAL A 138 -11.45 16.73 10.70
N ILE A 139 -10.36 16.89 11.45
CA ILE A 139 -9.45 18.04 11.30
C ILE A 139 -8.81 18.02 9.89
N GLY A 140 -8.27 16.88 9.48
CA GLY A 140 -7.61 16.72 8.19
C GLY A 140 -8.55 17.00 7.02
N THR A 141 -9.78 16.48 7.08
CA THR A 141 -10.81 16.77 6.07
C THR A 141 -11.21 18.24 6.08
N GLY A 142 -11.34 18.85 7.26
CA GLY A 142 -11.61 20.29 7.37
C GLY A 142 -10.53 21.15 6.73
N VAL A 143 -9.25 20.80 6.95
CA VAL A 143 -8.10 21.45 6.29
C VAL A 143 -8.15 21.22 4.78
N GLY A 144 -8.33 19.96 4.34
CA GLY A 144 -8.37 19.59 2.92
C GLY A 144 -9.48 20.30 2.16
N ALA A 145 -10.68 20.32 2.73
CA ALA A 145 -11.84 21.04 2.16
C ALA A 145 -11.60 22.57 2.13
N GLY A 146 -10.97 23.12 3.19
CA GLY A 146 -10.63 24.55 3.24
C GLY A 146 -9.66 24.97 2.11
N ILE A 147 -8.66 24.14 1.81
CA ILE A 147 -7.72 24.38 0.71
C ILE A 147 -8.20 23.82 -0.64
N ARG A 148 -9.39 23.18 -0.66
CA ARG A 148 -9.97 22.52 -1.85
C ARG A 148 -9.00 21.54 -2.52
N LEU A 149 -8.46 20.62 -1.72
CA LEU A 149 -7.37 19.75 -2.18
C LEU A 149 -7.81 18.82 -3.32
N GLU A 150 -9.04 18.28 -3.24
CA GLU A 150 -9.60 17.46 -4.32
C GLU A 150 -9.73 18.27 -5.63
N ASP A 151 -10.29 19.49 -5.57
CA ASP A 151 -10.43 20.35 -6.75
C ASP A 151 -9.06 20.69 -7.38
N ARG A 152 -8.03 20.92 -6.56
CA ARG A 152 -6.64 21.17 -7.05
C ARG A 152 -6.04 19.93 -7.69
N THR A 153 -6.28 18.75 -7.11
CA THR A 153 -5.82 17.48 -7.67
C THR A 153 -6.48 17.21 -9.03
N GLU A 154 -7.77 17.51 -9.17
CA GLU A 154 -8.49 17.42 -10.44
C GLU A 154 -7.98 18.42 -11.47
N GLN A 155 -7.70 19.67 -11.06
CA GLN A 155 -7.11 20.68 -11.93
C GLN A 155 -5.72 20.25 -12.42
N PHE A 156 -4.91 19.66 -11.55
CA PHE A 156 -3.61 19.12 -11.91
C PHE A 156 -3.74 17.95 -12.89
N ALA A 157 -4.68 17.03 -12.66
CA ALA A 157 -5.00 15.96 -13.58
C ALA A 157 -5.43 16.50 -14.97
N ALA A 158 -6.30 17.52 -14.97
CA ALA A 158 -6.74 18.17 -16.21
C ALA A 158 -5.58 18.88 -16.95
N TRP A 159 -4.63 19.46 -16.21
CA TRP A 159 -3.42 20.05 -16.76
C TRP A 159 -2.51 18.97 -17.37
N LEU A 160 -2.27 17.87 -16.66
CA LEU A 160 -1.51 16.71 -17.16
C LEU A 160 -2.11 16.15 -18.43
N ARG A 161 -3.45 15.98 -18.47
CA ARG A 161 -4.13 15.53 -19.68
C ARG A 161 -3.84 16.44 -20.85
N ARG A 162 -3.98 17.77 -20.71
CA ARG A 162 -3.71 18.76 -21.77
C ARG A 162 -2.26 18.72 -22.23
N ARG A 163 -1.32 18.41 -21.32
CA ARG A 163 0.12 18.41 -21.62
C ARG A 163 0.58 17.14 -22.33
N PHE A 164 0.01 15.98 -22.00
CA PHE A 164 0.51 14.67 -22.43
C PHE A 164 -0.44 13.92 -23.36
N VAL A 165 -1.73 14.17 -23.32
CA VAL A 165 -2.71 13.54 -24.21
C VAL A 165 -3.02 14.50 -25.36
N ARG A 166 -2.39 14.27 -26.51
CA ARG A 166 -2.63 15.04 -27.75
C ARG A 166 -3.87 14.47 -28.44
N GLY A 167 -4.85 15.33 -28.72
CA GLY A 167 -6.06 15.03 -29.47
C GLY A 167 -7.30 15.61 -28.79
N GLU A 168 -8.09 16.38 -29.49
CA GLU A 168 -9.38 16.92 -29.04
C GLU A 168 -10.51 15.88 -29.02
N GLU A 169 -10.20 14.63 -29.40
CA GLU A 169 -11.18 13.56 -29.52
C GLU A 169 -11.57 13.05 -28.12
N GLY A 170 -12.73 13.46 -27.65
CA GLY A 170 -13.34 12.90 -26.45
C GLY A 170 -13.85 13.89 -25.42
N GLY A 171 -14.57 14.90 -25.83
CA GLY A 171 -15.44 15.77 -25.03
C GLY A 171 -15.26 15.83 -23.49
N SER A 172 -16.27 16.28 -22.78
CA SER A 172 -16.30 16.39 -21.31
C SER A 172 -16.20 15.03 -20.61
N GLU A 173 -16.75 13.97 -21.23
CA GLU A 173 -16.78 12.62 -20.66
C GLU A 173 -15.40 11.96 -20.61
N ALA A 174 -14.61 12.03 -21.71
CA ALA A 174 -13.24 11.51 -21.71
C ALA A 174 -12.33 12.27 -20.75
N ARG A 175 -12.58 13.58 -20.55
CA ARG A 175 -11.89 14.37 -19.53
C ARG A 175 -12.24 13.90 -18.13
N ALA A 176 -13.52 13.70 -17.84
CA ALA A 176 -13.98 13.22 -16.54
C ALA A 176 -13.43 11.83 -16.23
N ARG A 177 -13.45 10.90 -17.21
CA ARG A 177 -12.86 9.55 -17.08
C ARG A 177 -11.37 9.61 -16.78
N PHE A 178 -10.61 10.44 -17.47
CA PHE A 178 -9.17 10.63 -17.20
C PHE A 178 -8.92 11.13 -15.78
N ILE A 179 -9.64 12.18 -15.36
CA ILE A 179 -9.49 12.77 -14.03
C ILE A 179 -9.83 11.73 -12.96
N ASN A 180 -10.95 11.02 -13.11
CA ASN A 180 -11.35 9.98 -12.17
C ASN A 180 -10.31 8.86 -12.06
N ALA A 181 -9.80 8.35 -13.19
CA ALA A 181 -8.74 7.35 -13.22
C ALA A 181 -7.49 7.84 -12.49
N PHE A 182 -7.03 9.05 -12.79
CA PHE A 182 -5.85 9.65 -12.18
C PHE A 182 -6.01 9.84 -10.67
N VAL A 183 -7.12 10.45 -10.23
CA VAL A 183 -7.37 10.73 -8.80
C VAL A 183 -7.48 9.42 -8.02
N THR A 184 -8.28 8.47 -8.51
CA THR A 184 -8.48 7.17 -7.88
C THR A 184 -7.16 6.42 -7.67
N THR A 185 -6.37 6.27 -8.73
CA THR A 185 -5.11 5.50 -8.65
C THR A 185 -4.03 6.26 -7.89
N THR A 186 -4.00 7.60 -7.96
CA THR A 186 -3.10 8.41 -7.13
C THR A 186 -3.38 8.19 -5.64
N LEU A 187 -4.65 8.26 -5.22
CA LEU A 187 -5.03 8.02 -3.83
C LEU A 187 -4.67 6.60 -3.41
N LEU A 188 -5.01 5.60 -4.23
CA LEU A 188 -4.70 4.20 -3.92
C LEU A 188 -3.20 3.95 -3.75
N TYR A 189 -2.36 4.49 -4.64
CA TYR A 189 -0.93 4.21 -4.63
C TYR A 189 -0.14 5.07 -3.63
N CYS A 190 -0.64 6.25 -3.29
CA CYS A 190 0.01 7.16 -2.34
C CYS A 190 -0.49 6.98 -0.89
N ILE A 191 -1.68 6.41 -0.68
CA ILE A 191 -2.24 6.16 0.65
C ILE A 191 -1.78 4.78 1.13
N GLY A 192 -0.78 4.76 1.97
CA GLY A 192 -0.34 3.51 2.57
C GLY A 192 1.04 3.64 3.21
N PRO A 193 1.33 2.85 4.25
CA PRO A 193 2.59 2.95 4.97
C PRO A 193 3.80 2.68 4.08
N MET A 194 3.68 1.77 3.11
CA MET A 194 4.77 1.46 2.18
C MET A 194 5.16 2.64 1.28
N ALA A 195 4.19 3.52 0.95
CA ALA A 195 4.44 4.70 0.11
C ALA A 195 5.22 5.81 0.83
N ILE A 196 5.25 5.76 2.16
CA ILE A 196 5.99 6.69 3.04
C ILE A 196 7.27 6.04 3.52
N LEU A 197 7.16 4.86 4.13
CA LEU A 197 8.31 4.17 4.73
C LEU A 197 9.32 3.68 3.72
N GLY A 198 8.85 3.19 2.57
CA GLY A 198 9.74 2.66 1.54
C GLY A 198 10.76 3.68 1.06
N PRO A 199 10.35 4.90 0.64
CA PRO A 199 11.28 5.96 0.25
C PRO A 199 12.20 6.40 1.39
N ILE A 200 11.70 6.48 2.62
CA ILE A 200 12.52 6.85 3.80
C ILE A 200 13.57 5.78 4.08
N GLN A 201 13.20 4.50 4.09
CA GLN A 201 14.13 3.39 4.30
C GLN A 201 15.22 3.35 3.23
N GLU A 202 14.84 3.57 1.97
CA GLU A 202 15.80 3.63 0.86
C GLU A 202 16.77 4.81 1.04
N ALA A 203 16.27 6.00 1.41
CA ALA A 203 17.08 7.19 1.67
C ALA A 203 18.10 6.96 2.81
N LEU A 204 17.73 6.17 3.83
CA LEU A 204 18.60 5.80 4.95
C LEU A 204 19.56 4.64 4.64
N GLY A 205 19.60 4.15 3.40
CA GLY A 205 20.47 3.04 3.00
C GLY A 205 20.02 1.67 3.53
N GLN A 206 18.78 1.54 4.01
CA GLN A 206 18.22 0.26 4.50
C GLN A 206 17.78 -0.67 3.37
N GLY A 207 17.88 -0.20 2.10
CA GLY A 207 17.56 -0.93 0.89
C GLY A 207 16.18 -0.61 0.31
N SER A 208 15.97 -1.00 -0.95
CA SER A 208 14.78 -0.68 -1.74
C SER A 208 13.71 -1.77 -1.71
N GLN A 209 13.86 -2.83 -0.90
CA GLN A 209 13.01 -4.03 -0.96
C GLN A 209 11.52 -3.70 -0.79
N LEU A 210 11.18 -2.81 0.15
CA LEU A 210 9.79 -2.42 0.40
C LEU A 210 9.15 -1.74 -0.82
N LEU A 211 9.91 -0.85 -1.48
CA LEU A 211 9.47 -0.18 -2.70
C LEU A 211 9.39 -1.12 -3.90
N LEU A 212 10.29 -2.11 -4.01
CA LEU A 212 10.24 -3.10 -5.08
C LEU A 212 9.01 -4.00 -4.97
N VAL A 213 8.65 -4.45 -3.76
CA VAL A 213 7.40 -5.19 -3.53
C VAL A 213 6.21 -4.32 -3.90
N LYS A 214 6.20 -3.06 -3.45
CA LYS A 214 5.16 -2.10 -3.80
C LYS A 214 5.06 -1.88 -5.31
N ALA A 215 6.19 -1.75 -6.02
CA ALA A 215 6.24 -1.57 -7.46
C ALA A 215 5.56 -2.72 -8.23
N VAL A 216 5.77 -3.96 -7.77
CA VAL A 216 5.09 -5.12 -8.36
C VAL A 216 3.57 -5.04 -8.13
N LEU A 217 3.14 -4.72 -6.92
CA LEU A 217 1.73 -4.60 -6.57
C LEU A 217 1.05 -3.47 -7.35
N ASP A 218 1.65 -2.28 -7.38
CA ASP A 218 1.13 -1.11 -8.10
C ASP A 218 1.11 -1.37 -9.62
N GLY A 219 2.13 -2.06 -10.16
CA GLY A 219 2.20 -2.44 -11.57
C GLY A 219 1.07 -3.39 -11.98
N ILE A 220 0.82 -4.44 -11.20
CA ILE A 220 -0.29 -5.38 -11.45
C ILE A 220 -1.64 -4.67 -11.32
N ALA A 221 -1.82 -3.86 -10.28
CA ALA A 221 -3.03 -3.07 -10.10
C ALA A 221 -3.25 -2.10 -11.27
N SER A 222 -2.17 -1.50 -11.80
CA SER A 222 -2.24 -0.60 -12.96
C SER A 222 -2.75 -1.28 -14.22
N ILE A 223 -2.46 -2.57 -14.44
CA ILE A 223 -3.04 -3.34 -15.55
C ILE A 223 -4.57 -3.36 -15.42
N ALA A 224 -5.07 -3.71 -14.24
CA ALA A 224 -6.50 -3.83 -13.99
C ALA A 224 -7.20 -2.46 -14.05
N PHE A 225 -6.64 -1.44 -13.38
CA PHE A 225 -7.21 -0.09 -13.39
C PHE A 225 -7.19 0.56 -14.77
N ALA A 226 -6.09 0.44 -15.52
CA ALA A 226 -6.01 1.03 -16.85
C ALA A 226 -6.93 0.34 -17.86
N SER A 227 -7.13 -0.97 -17.74
CA SER A 227 -8.09 -1.70 -18.58
C SER A 227 -9.53 -1.24 -18.38
N SER A 228 -9.87 -0.78 -17.18
CA SER A 228 -11.21 -0.35 -16.77
C SER A 228 -11.38 1.18 -16.86
N LEU A 229 -10.47 1.95 -16.25
CA LEU A 229 -10.59 3.41 -16.11
C LEU A 229 -9.87 4.20 -17.22
N GLY A 230 -8.92 3.58 -17.92
CA GLY A 230 -8.25 4.19 -19.06
C GLY A 230 -6.93 4.88 -18.76
N VAL A 231 -6.50 5.79 -19.67
CA VAL A 231 -5.14 6.35 -19.73
C VAL A 231 -4.74 7.22 -18.53
N GLY A 232 -5.69 7.72 -17.75
CA GLY A 232 -5.42 8.51 -16.55
C GLY A 232 -4.53 7.78 -15.53
N VAL A 233 -4.58 6.44 -15.52
CA VAL A 233 -3.73 5.60 -14.66
C VAL A 233 -2.24 5.80 -14.97
N ALA A 234 -1.84 5.92 -16.24
CA ALA A 234 -0.45 6.16 -16.60
C ALA A 234 0.08 7.50 -16.04
N ALA A 235 -0.78 8.52 -16.00
CA ALA A 235 -0.41 9.82 -15.46
C ALA A 235 -0.09 9.78 -13.95
N THR A 236 -0.59 8.79 -13.22
CA THR A 236 -0.32 8.59 -11.80
C THR A 236 1.17 8.35 -11.51
N ALA A 237 1.94 7.84 -12.47
CA ALA A 237 3.39 7.68 -12.32
C ALA A 237 4.08 9.02 -11.95
N VAL A 238 3.59 10.15 -12.45
CA VAL A 238 4.10 11.48 -12.09
C VAL A 238 3.86 11.77 -10.61
N MET A 239 2.66 11.48 -10.11
CA MET A 239 2.34 11.69 -8.69
C MET A 239 3.13 10.75 -7.77
N ILE A 240 3.34 9.51 -8.18
CA ILE A 240 4.20 8.57 -7.45
C ILE A 240 5.61 9.15 -7.33
N GLY A 241 6.18 9.64 -8.43
CA GLY A 241 7.50 10.25 -8.43
C GLY A 241 7.59 11.47 -7.51
N LEU A 242 6.61 12.36 -7.58
CA LEU A 242 6.54 13.55 -6.72
C LEU A 242 6.36 13.16 -5.24
N TYR A 243 5.42 12.29 -4.93
CA TYR A 243 5.09 11.90 -3.57
C TYR A 243 6.23 11.11 -2.91
N GLN A 244 6.68 10.02 -3.53
CA GLN A 244 7.76 9.20 -3.00
C GLN A 244 9.09 9.94 -3.02
N GLY A 245 9.35 10.76 -4.07
CA GLY A 245 10.53 11.63 -4.12
C GLY A 245 10.58 12.63 -2.96
N THR A 246 9.44 13.20 -2.58
CA THR A 246 9.35 14.09 -1.40
C THR A 246 9.73 13.33 -0.13
N TRP A 247 9.22 12.12 0.08
CA TRP A 247 9.58 11.30 1.25
C TRP A 247 11.04 10.84 1.23
N THR A 248 11.60 10.57 0.05
CA THR A 248 13.02 10.29 -0.13
C THR A 248 13.88 11.49 0.31
N LEU A 249 13.53 12.69 -0.15
CA LEU A 249 14.24 13.92 0.25
C LEU A 249 14.12 14.18 1.76
N LEU A 250 12.92 14.00 2.33
CA LEU A 250 12.73 14.13 3.77
C LEU A 250 13.56 13.10 4.54
N GLY A 251 13.62 11.85 4.08
CA GLY A 251 14.46 10.81 4.68
C GLY A 251 15.95 11.14 4.65
N LEU A 252 16.45 11.74 3.56
CA LEU A 252 17.85 12.17 3.43
C LEU A 252 18.19 13.32 4.39
N VAL A 253 17.26 14.26 4.60
CA VAL A 253 17.51 15.47 5.42
C VAL A 253 17.28 15.20 6.90
N ALA A 254 16.29 14.41 7.23
CA ALA A 254 15.70 14.37 8.56
C ALA A 254 15.79 13.01 9.27
N GLY A 255 16.22 11.98 8.58
CA GLY A 255 16.29 10.63 9.15
C GLY A 255 14.90 10.02 9.44
N THR A 256 14.86 9.04 10.35
CA THR A 256 13.61 8.40 10.77
C THR A 256 12.92 9.23 11.86
N TRP A 257 12.09 10.18 11.47
CA TRP A 257 11.31 10.98 12.43
C TRP A 257 10.06 10.27 12.92
N LEU A 258 9.57 9.32 12.15
CA LEU A 258 8.33 8.61 12.48
C LEU A 258 8.63 7.42 13.39
N THR A 259 7.99 7.41 14.55
CA THR A 259 7.98 6.24 15.43
C THR A 259 7.12 5.12 14.84
N PRO A 260 7.31 3.85 15.21
CA PRO A 260 6.46 2.74 14.75
C PRO A 260 4.96 3.01 14.99
N ALA A 261 4.60 3.59 16.15
CA ALA A 261 3.21 3.94 16.45
C ALA A 261 2.66 5.05 15.51
N GLN A 262 3.50 6.03 15.12
CA GLN A 262 3.09 7.05 14.15
C GLN A 262 2.87 6.47 12.75
N VAL A 263 3.66 5.49 12.35
CA VAL A 263 3.45 4.75 11.10
C VAL A 263 2.15 3.95 11.15
N ASP A 264 1.90 3.29 12.27
CA ASP A 264 0.67 2.52 12.48
C ASP A 264 -0.58 3.41 12.43
N VAL A 265 -0.55 4.60 13.03
CA VAL A 265 -1.70 5.52 12.97
C VAL A 265 -1.91 6.10 11.56
N VAL A 266 -0.85 6.33 10.78
CA VAL A 266 -0.95 6.68 9.35
C VAL A 266 -1.61 5.55 8.57
N SER A 267 -1.21 4.30 8.83
CA SER A 267 -1.81 3.12 8.20
C SER A 267 -3.31 3.03 8.47
N VAL A 268 -3.70 3.16 9.75
CA VAL A 268 -5.12 3.12 10.17
C VAL A 268 -5.93 4.25 9.53
N THR A 269 -5.41 5.48 9.59
CA THR A 269 -6.07 6.64 8.98
C THR A 269 -6.23 6.44 7.47
N GLY A 270 -5.17 5.97 6.80
CA GLY A 270 -5.19 5.61 5.38
C GLY A 270 -6.19 4.51 5.06
N GLY A 271 -6.33 3.51 5.93
CA GLY A 271 -7.33 2.45 5.79
C GLY A 271 -8.76 2.99 5.74
N VAL A 272 -9.09 3.95 6.60
CA VAL A 272 -10.42 4.60 6.57
C VAL A 272 -10.62 5.40 5.27
N ILE A 273 -9.59 6.11 4.81
CA ILE A 273 -9.64 6.85 3.54
C ILE A 273 -9.84 5.87 2.36
N LEU A 274 -9.17 4.71 2.36
CA LEU A 274 -9.34 3.67 1.34
C LEU A 274 -10.75 3.06 1.34
N LEU A 275 -11.44 2.96 2.50
CA LEU A 275 -12.85 2.59 2.53
C LEU A 275 -13.71 3.61 1.78
N GLY A 276 -13.48 4.91 2.01
CA GLY A 276 -14.15 5.98 1.26
C GLY A 276 -13.90 5.87 -0.25
N LEU A 277 -12.67 5.55 -0.66
CA LEU A 277 -12.31 5.32 -2.06
C LEU A 277 -13.03 4.11 -2.66
N ALA A 278 -13.14 3.02 -1.91
CA ALA A 278 -13.85 1.82 -2.36
C ALA A 278 -15.35 2.11 -2.59
N VAL A 279 -15.99 2.84 -1.68
CA VAL A 279 -17.39 3.28 -1.83
C VAL A 279 -17.58 4.16 -3.07
N ARG A 280 -16.64 5.08 -3.32
CA ARG A 280 -16.62 5.91 -4.53
C ARG A 280 -16.46 5.06 -5.80
N LEU A 281 -15.55 4.06 -5.81
CA LEU A 281 -15.34 3.14 -6.94
C LEU A 281 -16.58 2.29 -7.25
N LEU A 282 -17.36 1.91 -6.23
CA LEU A 282 -18.63 1.22 -6.40
C LEU A 282 -19.71 2.12 -6.99
N GLY A 283 -19.48 3.44 -7.06
CA GLY A 283 -20.50 4.40 -7.52
C GLY A 283 -21.67 4.58 -6.54
N ALA A 284 -21.48 4.14 -5.28
CA ALA A 284 -22.55 4.20 -4.27
C ALA A 284 -22.76 5.63 -3.73
N VAL A 285 -21.68 6.37 -3.48
CA VAL A 285 -21.69 7.75 -3.00
C VAL A 285 -20.45 8.50 -3.53
N GLU A 286 -20.62 9.77 -3.86
CA GLU A 286 -19.50 10.65 -4.20
C GLU A 286 -18.82 11.13 -2.91
N VAL A 287 -17.75 10.45 -2.52
CA VAL A 287 -16.92 10.84 -1.37
C VAL A 287 -15.73 11.67 -1.87
N ARG A 288 -15.53 12.85 -1.29
CA ARG A 288 -14.37 13.73 -1.56
C ARG A 288 -13.11 13.20 -0.85
N VAL A 289 -12.60 12.09 -1.31
CA VAL A 289 -11.49 11.36 -0.66
C VAL A 289 -10.20 12.17 -0.68
N GLY A 290 -10.00 13.01 -1.69
CA GLY A 290 -8.83 13.89 -1.80
C GLY A 290 -8.75 14.91 -0.66
N ASP A 291 -9.89 15.41 -0.17
CA ASP A 291 -9.93 16.34 0.96
C ASP A 291 -9.59 15.64 2.30
N MET A 292 -9.62 14.31 2.37
CA MET A 292 -9.23 13.55 3.56
C MET A 292 -7.71 13.35 3.69
N VAL A 293 -6.94 13.52 2.60
CA VAL A 293 -5.49 13.24 2.56
C VAL A 293 -4.69 13.97 3.65
N PRO A 294 -4.97 15.23 4.03
CA PRO A 294 -4.24 15.90 5.11
C PRO A 294 -4.33 15.17 6.45
N ALA A 295 -5.35 14.34 6.68
CA ALA A 295 -5.45 13.52 7.88
C ALA A 295 -4.25 12.58 8.08
N LEU A 296 -3.59 12.16 6.99
CA LEU A 296 -2.37 11.34 7.06
C LEU A 296 -1.19 12.08 7.73
N VAL A 297 -1.19 13.40 7.72
CA VAL A 297 -0.20 14.24 8.40
C VAL A 297 -0.69 14.62 9.81
N VAL A 298 -1.99 14.91 9.93
CA VAL A 298 -2.59 15.29 11.22
C VAL A 298 -2.54 14.14 12.22
N ALA A 299 -2.77 12.89 11.79
CA ALA A 299 -2.82 11.74 12.69
C ALA A 299 -1.49 11.49 13.44
N PRO A 300 -0.33 11.39 12.78
CA PRO A 300 0.94 11.22 13.48
C PRO A 300 1.34 12.47 14.29
N ALA A 301 0.95 13.66 13.86
CA ALA A 301 1.19 14.89 14.63
C ALA A 301 0.38 14.91 15.95
N LEU A 302 -0.90 14.52 15.91
CA LEU A 302 -1.73 14.39 17.11
C LEU A 302 -1.18 13.31 18.05
N LEU A 303 -0.73 12.16 17.50
CA LEU A 303 -0.13 11.11 18.31
C LEU A 303 1.14 11.61 19.01
N GLY A 304 2.00 12.36 18.31
CA GLY A 304 3.18 12.98 18.89
C GLY A 304 2.84 13.98 20.00
N LEU A 305 1.78 14.79 19.81
CA LEU A 305 1.30 15.74 20.81
C LEU A 305 0.78 15.01 22.06
N VAL A 306 0.01 13.95 21.91
CA VAL A 306 -0.48 13.13 23.04
C VAL A 306 0.71 12.53 23.81
N GLY A 307 1.72 12.00 23.12
CA GLY A 307 2.92 11.45 23.75
C GLY A 307 3.80 12.51 24.44
N TRP A 308 3.68 13.80 24.07
CA TRP A 308 4.37 14.90 24.74
C TRP A 308 3.63 15.37 25.99
N LEU A 309 2.31 15.21 26.03
CA LEU A 309 1.44 15.64 27.15
C LEU A 309 1.28 14.55 28.24
N SER A 310 1.59 13.29 27.93
CA SER A 310 1.52 12.15 28.86
C SER A 310 2.88 11.87 29.53
#